data_c2e9e91b4715f1f78f521d917e76a5d3
#
_entry.id   c2e9e91b4715f1f78f521d917e76a5d3
#
_cell.length_a   1.000
_cell.length_b   1.000
_cell.length_c   1.000
_cell.angle_alpha   90.00
_cell.angle_beta   90.00
_cell.angle_gamma   90.00
#
_symmetry.space_group_name_H-M   'P 1'
#
loop_
_entity.id
_entity.type
_entity.pdbx_description
1 polymer ?
#
loop_
_entity_poly.entity_id
_entity_poly.type
_entity_poly.pdbx_seq_one_letter_code
_entity_poly.pdbx_strand_id
1 'polypeptide(L)'
;MKLISIVVGVLFVVGVAGVFGGASAAGSAPAVGAAAPDFTLNSQENKPVSLHDFKGKWIVLYFYPKDFTSGCTVEAHNFQRDLAQYEQKNAVIVGVSVQDEDSHQKFCTKEGLSFKLLADTAQKVSSQYDSVMTYNDAKFSARHTFLIDPQGKVQKVWLEVKPDKHSEEVLAALTALQGASASK
;
A
#
# COMPACT_ATOMS: atom_id res chain seq x y z
N MET A 1 17.14 46.47 61.64
CA MET A 1 17.79 45.64 60.61
C MET A 1 16.78 44.57 60.12
N LYS A 2 16.24 44.72 58.92
CA LYS A 2 15.26 43.80 58.35
C LYS A 2 15.97 42.91 57.35
N LEU A 3 15.98 41.59 57.59
CA LEU A 3 16.46 40.57 56.66
C LEU A 3 15.37 40.29 55.60
N ILE A 4 15.74 40.46 54.36
CA ILE A 4 14.91 40.11 53.23
C ILE A 4 15.33 38.71 52.76
N SER A 5 14.43 37.74 52.91
CA SER A 5 14.59 36.40 52.34
C SER A 5 14.19 36.41 50.87
N ILE A 6 15.12 36.07 50.00
CA ILE A 6 14.87 35.87 48.58
C ILE A 6 14.53 34.39 48.36
N VAL A 7 13.29 34.10 47.96
CA VAL A 7 12.85 32.78 47.54
C VAL A 7 13.13 32.64 46.03
N VAL A 8 14.08 31.79 45.69
CA VAL A 8 14.35 31.42 44.29
C VAL A 8 13.39 30.30 43.88
N GLY A 9 12.41 30.62 43.07
CA GLY A 9 11.50 29.67 42.47
C GLY A 9 12.15 28.99 41.25
N VAL A 10 12.37 27.70 41.36
CA VAL A 10 12.81 26.87 40.25
C VAL A 10 11.58 26.49 39.41
N LEU A 11 11.49 27.02 38.20
CA LEU A 11 10.47 26.63 37.22
C LEU A 11 10.87 25.33 36.56
N PHE A 12 10.16 24.26 36.87
CA PHE A 12 10.26 22.98 36.11
C PHE A 12 9.44 23.12 34.83
N VAL A 13 10.10 23.25 33.69
CA VAL A 13 9.46 23.14 32.38
C VAL A 13 9.36 21.65 32.04
N VAL A 14 8.17 21.08 32.20
CA VAL A 14 7.84 19.74 31.71
C VAL A 14 7.65 19.81 30.21
N GLY A 15 8.67 19.36 29.44
CA GLY A 15 8.56 19.23 27.99
C GLY A 15 7.62 18.06 27.64
N VAL A 16 6.42 18.38 27.19
CA VAL A 16 5.53 17.39 26.56
C VAL A 16 6.06 17.07 25.18
N ALA A 17 6.70 15.90 25.03
CA ALA A 17 7.05 15.34 23.73
C ALA A 17 5.75 14.94 23.01
N GLY A 18 5.26 15.80 22.12
CA GLY A 18 4.13 15.53 21.26
C GLY A 18 4.51 14.42 20.27
N VAL A 19 3.88 13.24 20.42
CA VAL A 19 3.90 12.21 19.41
C VAL A 19 3.05 12.71 18.23
N PHE A 20 3.70 13.26 17.20
CA PHE A 20 3.04 13.54 15.92
C PHE A 20 2.74 12.22 15.23
N GLY A 21 1.62 11.62 15.56
CA GLY A 21 0.98 10.62 14.72
C GLY A 21 0.48 11.34 13.47
N GLY A 22 1.18 11.15 12.35
CA GLY A 22 0.76 11.68 11.06
C GLY A 22 -0.56 11.06 10.64
N ALA A 23 -1.69 11.69 10.96
CA ALA A 23 -2.96 11.39 10.35
C ALA A 23 -2.85 11.79 8.86
N SER A 24 -2.92 10.80 7.96
CA SER A 24 -3.08 11.07 6.53
C SER A 24 -4.37 11.86 6.36
N ALA A 25 -4.29 13.05 5.79
CA ALA A 25 -5.46 13.84 5.47
C ALA A 25 -6.35 13.03 4.51
N ALA A 26 -7.63 12.86 4.84
CA ALA A 26 -8.59 12.22 3.96
C ALA A 26 -8.64 13.03 2.64
N GLY A 27 -8.25 12.41 1.51
CA GLY A 27 -8.31 13.02 0.18
C GLY A 27 -6.99 13.18 -0.56
N SER A 28 -5.89 12.54 -0.13
CA SER A 28 -4.66 12.46 -0.93
C SER A 28 -3.99 11.11 -0.76
N ALA A 29 -3.44 10.59 -1.87
CA ALA A 29 -2.65 9.36 -1.85
C ALA A 29 -1.49 9.45 -0.84
N PRO A 30 -1.13 8.34 -0.17
CA PRO A 30 0.00 8.31 0.75
C PRO A 30 1.28 8.78 0.08
N ALA A 31 1.93 9.79 0.68
CA ALA A 31 3.14 10.37 0.12
C ALA A 31 4.35 9.43 0.26
N VAL A 32 5.33 9.56 -0.64
CA VAL A 32 6.62 8.88 -0.51
C VAL A 32 7.28 9.25 0.82
N GLY A 33 7.78 8.26 1.55
CA GLY A 33 8.36 8.39 2.88
C GLY A 33 7.36 8.26 4.04
N ALA A 34 6.05 8.41 3.78
CA ALA A 34 5.01 8.22 4.79
C ALA A 34 4.81 6.73 5.12
N ALA A 35 4.28 6.44 6.31
CA ALA A 35 3.79 5.11 6.63
C ALA A 35 2.60 4.77 5.72
N ALA A 36 2.60 3.56 5.15
CA ALA A 36 1.48 3.05 4.40
C ALA A 36 0.27 2.88 5.35
N PRO A 37 -0.94 3.35 4.95
CA PRO A 37 -2.14 3.11 5.73
C PRO A 37 -2.38 1.62 5.97
N ASP A 38 -2.64 1.26 7.21
CA ASP A 38 -2.89 -0.13 7.58
C ASP A 38 -4.26 -0.62 7.14
N PHE A 39 -4.35 -1.91 6.83
CA PHE A 39 -5.59 -2.54 6.43
C PHE A 39 -5.66 -4.00 6.86
N THR A 40 -6.88 -4.51 6.92
CA THR A 40 -7.19 -5.94 6.94
C THR A 40 -8.38 -6.18 6.02
N LEU A 41 -8.19 -7.01 4.99
CA LEU A 41 -9.20 -7.38 4.00
C LEU A 41 -9.19 -8.90 3.81
N ASN A 42 -10.31 -9.47 3.38
CA ASN A 42 -10.33 -10.87 2.99
C ASN A 42 -9.70 -11.08 1.61
N SER A 43 -8.94 -12.15 1.48
CA SER A 43 -8.38 -12.59 0.20
C SER A 43 -9.39 -13.42 -0.60
N GLN A 44 -9.02 -13.76 -1.85
CA GLN A 44 -9.74 -14.71 -2.70
C GLN A 44 -9.95 -16.11 -2.07
N GLU A 45 -9.27 -16.39 -0.97
CA GLU A 45 -9.43 -17.63 -0.20
C GLU A 45 -10.39 -17.46 0.99
N ASN A 46 -11.06 -16.32 1.07
CA ASN A 46 -11.91 -15.89 2.19
C ASN A 46 -11.18 -15.96 3.55
N LYS A 47 -9.91 -15.55 3.54
CA LYS A 47 -9.06 -15.44 4.74
C LYS A 47 -8.63 -14.01 4.93
N PRO A 48 -8.64 -13.48 6.17
CA PRO A 48 -8.15 -12.15 6.44
C PRO A 48 -6.65 -12.04 6.15
N VAL A 49 -6.27 -10.97 5.48
CA VAL A 49 -4.90 -10.58 5.16
C VAL A 49 -4.71 -9.12 5.57
N SER A 50 -3.69 -8.85 6.35
CA SER A 50 -3.35 -7.50 6.79
C SER A 50 -2.01 -7.03 6.23
N LEU A 51 -1.79 -5.72 6.20
CA LEU A 51 -0.49 -5.16 5.81
C LEU A 51 0.65 -5.71 6.67
N HIS A 52 0.38 -5.95 7.97
CA HIS A 52 1.35 -6.49 8.93
C HIS A 52 1.84 -7.90 8.60
N ASP A 53 1.08 -8.71 7.88
CA ASP A 53 1.45 -10.08 7.50
C ASP A 53 2.67 -10.10 6.56
N PHE A 54 2.95 -8.96 5.93
CA PHE A 54 4.07 -8.78 5.01
C PHE A 54 5.28 -8.06 5.62
N LYS A 55 5.30 -7.87 6.95
CA LYS A 55 6.42 -7.19 7.63
C LYS A 55 7.77 -7.83 7.27
N GLY A 56 8.74 -6.99 6.94
CA GLY A 56 10.07 -7.44 6.51
C GLY A 56 10.19 -7.74 5.02
N LYS A 57 9.10 -7.59 4.25
CA LYS A 57 9.09 -7.74 2.79
C LYS A 57 8.78 -6.43 2.11
N TRP A 58 9.22 -6.28 0.88
CA TRP A 58 8.69 -5.28 -0.03
C TRP A 58 7.29 -5.68 -0.46
N ILE A 59 6.40 -4.70 -0.64
CA ILE A 59 5.02 -4.94 -1.04
C ILE A 59 4.73 -4.11 -2.28
N VAL A 60 4.30 -4.77 -3.35
CA VAL A 60 3.66 -4.13 -4.51
C VAL A 60 2.17 -4.18 -4.27
N LEU A 61 1.62 -3.11 -3.68
CA LEU A 61 0.20 -2.96 -3.44
C LEU A 61 -0.41 -2.24 -4.64
N TYR A 62 -1.15 -2.96 -5.50
CA TYR A 62 -1.78 -2.38 -6.67
C TYR A 62 -3.30 -2.42 -6.56
N PHE A 63 -3.93 -1.30 -6.84
CA PHE A 63 -5.38 -1.15 -6.95
C PHE A 63 -5.76 -1.26 -8.42
N TYR A 64 -6.85 -1.96 -8.72
CA TYR A 64 -7.34 -2.15 -10.08
C TYR A 64 -8.87 -2.12 -10.16
N PRO A 65 -9.45 -1.63 -11.27
CA PRO A 65 -10.88 -1.36 -11.36
C PRO A 65 -11.79 -2.58 -11.18
N LYS A 66 -11.52 -3.69 -11.90
CA LYS A 66 -12.46 -4.80 -11.95
C LYS A 66 -11.86 -6.08 -12.54
N ASP A 67 -12.16 -7.23 -11.92
CA ASP A 67 -11.86 -8.56 -12.44
C ASP A 67 -12.38 -8.76 -13.86
N PHE A 68 -11.73 -9.60 -14.63
CA PHE A 68 -12.13 -10.02 -15.97
C PHE A 68 -12.19 -8.91 -17.04
N THR A 69 -11.72 -7.69 -16.74
CA THR A 69 -11.56 -6.65 -17.76
C THR A 69 -10.21 -6.78 -18.45
N SER A 70 -10.13 -6.44 -19.74
CA SER A 70 -8.93 -6.66 -20.55
C SER A 70 -7.67 -6.02 -19.94
N GLY A 71 -7.73 -4.77 -19.52
CA GLY A 71 -6.57 -4.08 -18.93
C GLY A 71 -6.14 -4.66 -17.58
N CYS A 72 -7.10 -5.08 -16.72
CA CYS A 72 -6.77 -5.68 -15.43
C CYS A 72 -6.21 -7.10 -15.60
N THR A 73 -6.70 -7.86 -16.57
CA THR A 73 -6.17 -9.19 -16.91
C THR A 73 -4.73 -9.09 -17.43
N VAL A 74 -4.45 -8.14 -18.32
CA VAL A 74 -3.09 -7.90 -18.83
C VAL A 74 -2.14 -7.53 -17.68
N GLU A 75 -2.54 -6.63 -16.79
CA GLU A 75 -1.73 -6.24 -15.64
C GLU A 75 -1.44 -7.40 -14.69
N ALA A 76 -2.48 -8.18 -14.35
CA ALA A 76 -2.36 -9.35 -13.49
C ALA A 76 -1.44 -10.43 -14.11
N HIS A 77 -1.57 -10.71 -15.41
CA HIS A 77 -0.69 -11.64 -16.13
C HIS A 77 0.77 -11.17 -16.16
N ASN A 78 1.02 -9.86 -16.34
CA ASN A 78 2.38 -9.32 -16.29
C ASN A 78 3.00 -9.47 -14.90
N PHE A 79 2.24 -9.20 -13.83
CA PHE A 79 2.68 -9.46 -12.47
C PHE A 79 2.91 -10.97 -12.22
N GLN A 80 2.02 -11.84 -12.72
CA GLN A 80 2.19 -13.29 -12.60
C GLN A 80 3.41 -13.81 -13.36
N ARG A 81 3.65 -13.34 -14.59
CA ARG A 81 4.83 -13.66 -15.39
C ARG A 81 6.13 -13.34 -14.62
N ASP A 82 6.16 -12.21 -13.95
CA ASP A 82 7.35 -11.69 -13.30
C ASP A 82 7.44 -12.06 -11.81
N LEU A 83 6.48 -12.83 -11.28
CA LEU A 83 6.33 -13.13 -9.85
C LEU A 83 7.63 -13.70 -9.23
N ALA A 84 8.29 -14.65 -9.91
CA ALA A 84 9.54 -15.22 -9.41
C ALA A 84 10.66 -14.16 -9.25
N GLN A 85 10.69 -13.14 -10.08
CA GLN A 85 11.66 -12.04 -9.94
C GLN A 85 11.35 -11.16 -8.73
N TYR A 86 10.07 -10.92 -8.42
CA TYR A 86 9.65 -10.23 -7.19
C TYR A 86 10.02 -11.05 -5.94
N GLU A 87 9.75 -12.34 -5.94
CA GLU A 87 10.08 -13.24 -4.82
C GLU A 87 11.59 -13.27 -4.54
N GLN A 88 12.42 -13.35 -5.58
CA GLN A 88 13.90 -13.27 -5.45
C GLN A 88 14.37 -11.94 -4.83
N LYS A 89 13.58 -10.90 -4.96
CA LYS A 89 13.83 -9.58 -4.37
C LYS A 89 13.14 -9.38 -3.01
N ASN A 90 12.70 -10.47 -2.39
CA ASN A 90 11.93 -10.42 -1.13
C ASN A 90 10.72 -9.49 -1.23
N ALA A 91 10.02 -9.50 -2.34
CA ALA A 91 8.83 -8.70 -2.59
C ALA A 91 7.60 -9.58 -2.81
N VAL A 92 6.45 -9.11 -2.36
CA VAL A 92 5.14 -9.72 -2.58
C VAL A 92 4.26 -8.80 -3.41
N ILE A 93 3.38 -9.40 -4.22
CA ILE A 93 2.37 -8.69 -4.99
C ILE A 93 1.03 -8.88 -4.31
N VAL A 94 0.30 -7.78 -4.11
CA VAL A 94 -1.03 -7.77 -3.50
C VAL A 94 -1.94 -6.87 -4.33
N GLY A 95 -2.97 -7.44 -4.93
CA GLY A 95 -3.98 -6.68 -5.67
C GLY A 95 -5.18 -6.35 -4.77
N VAL A 96 -5.79 -5.19 -4.98
CA VAL A 96 -6.99 -4.76 -4.27
C VAL A 96 -8.03 -4.24 -5.27
N SER A 97 -9.25 -4.71 -5.15
CA SER A 97 -10.38 -4.12 -5.87
C SER A 97 -11.67 -4.19 -5.05
N VAL A 98 -12.72 -3.55 -5.55
CA VAL A 98 -14.01 -3.47 -4.87
C VAL A 98 -14.92 -4.70 -5.12
N GLN A 99 -14.45 -5.70 -5.86
CA GLN A 99 -15.16 -6.97 -6.00
C GLN A 99 -15.04 -7.82 -4.73
N ASP A 100 -15.93 -8.80 -4.63
CA ASP A 100 -15.96 -9.76 -3.52
C ASP A 100 -14.94 -10.92 -3.70
N GLU A 101 -14.78 -11.68 -2.65
CA GLU A 101 -13.86 -12.81 -2.57
C GLU A 101 -14.15 -13.89 -3.63
N ASP A 102 -15.43 -14.13 -3.92
CA ASP A 102 -15.86 -15.11 -4.92
C ASP A 102 -15.45 -14.69 -6.34
N SER A 103 -15.58 -13.40 -6.67
CA SER A 103 -15.12 -12.83 -7.94
C SER A 103 -13.62 -13.00 -8.07
N HIS A 104 -12.86 -12.63 -7.04
CA HIS A 104 -11.41 -12.77 -7.00
C HIS A 104 -10.95 -14.23 -7.11
N GLN A 105 -11.63 -15.16 -6.44
CA GLN A 105 -11.33 -16.59 -6.53
C GLN A 105 -11.50 -17.10 -7.96
N LYS A 106 -12.62 -16.74 -8.62
CA LYS A 106 -12.89 -17.12 -10.01
C LYS A 106 -11.86 -16.51 -10.96
N PHE A 107 -11.48 -15.26 -10.72
CA PHE A 107 -10.47 -14.56 -11.52
C PHE A 107 -9.10 -15.21 -11.37
N CYS A 108 -8.63 -15.46 -10.14
CA CYS A 108 -7.37 -16.15 -9.89
C CYS A 108 -7.35 -17.54 -10.53
N THR A 109 -8.42 -18.32 -10.39
CA THR A 109 -8.52 -19.67 -10.96
C THR A 109 -8.46 -19.65 -12.47
N LYS A 110 -9.23 -18.76 -13.11
CA LYS A 110 -9.29 -18.65 -14.56
C LYS A 110 -7.99 -18.17 -15.18
N GLU A 111 -7.36 -17.18 -14.57
CA GLU A 111 -6.17 -16.52 -15.12
C GLU A 111 -4.85 -17.09 -14.56
N GLY A 112 -4.91 -18.11 -13.70
CA GLY A 112 -3.72 -18.77 -13.13
C GLY A 112 -2.90 -17.88 -12.21
N LEU A 113 -3.55 -17.00 -11.43
CA LEU A 113 -2.87 -16.07 -10.53
C LEU A 113 -2.58 -16.74 -9.18
N SER A 114 -1.36 -16.64 -8.68
CA SER A 114 -0.93 -17.23 -7.42
C SER A 114 -0.61 -16.24 -6.30
N PHE A 115 -0.64 -14.95 -6.58
CA PHE A 115 -0.54 -13.90 -5.57
C PHE A 115 -1.91 -13.53 -4.98
N LYS A 116 -1.94 -12.69 -3.93
CA LYS A 116 -3.18 -12.35 -3.22
C LYS A 116 -3.96 -11.25 -3.92
N LEU A 117 -5.27 -11.47 -4.07
CA LEU A 117 -6.26 -10.45 -4.41
C LEU A 117 -7.17 -10.24 -3.21
N LEU A 118 -7.39 -8.99 -2.81
CA LEU A 118 -8.10 -8.60 -1.60
C LEU A 118 -9.39 -7.86 -1.93
N ALA A 119 -10.47 -8.25 -1.28
CA ALA A 119 -11.82 -7.75 -1.49
C ALA A 119 -12.10 -6.51 -0.61
N ASP A 120 -12.07 -5.32 -1.21
CA ASP A 120 -12.42 -4.05 -0.55
C ASP A 120 -13.84 -3.60 -0.94
N THR A 121 -14.83 -4.46 -0.72
CA THR A 121 -16.23 -4.21 -1.10
C THR A 121 -16.81 -2.95 -0.44
N ALA A 122 -16.33 -2.59 0.73
CA ALA A 122 -16.67 -1.36 1.43
C ALA A 122 -15.91 -0.11 0.94
N GLN A 123 -14.95 -0.25 0.04
CA GLN A 123 -14.10 0.83 -0.51
C GLN A 123 -13.31 1.60 0.55
N LYS A 124 -13.12 1.01 1.71
CA LYS A 124 -12.46 1.68 2.84
C LYS A 124 -10.96 1.83 2.58
N VAL A 125 -10.32 0.76 2.16
CA VAL A 125 -8.87 0.75 1.89
C VAL A 125 -8.56 1.53 0.62
N SER A 126 -9.35 1.35 -0.45
CA SER A 126 -9.23 2.16 -1.66
C SER A 126 -9.35 3.65 -1.37
N SER A 127 -10.25 4.06 -0.44
CA SER A 127 -10.39 5.46 -0.02
C SER A 127 -9.18 5.96 0.79
N GLN A 128 -8.61 5.13 1.67
CA GLN A 128 -7.41 5.48 2.46
C GLN A 128 -6.18 5.73 1.58
N TYR A 129 -6.12 5.06 0.44
CA TYR A 129 -5.03 5.19 -0.54
C TYR A 129 -5.37 6.17 -1.66
N ASP A 130 -6.48 6.91 -1.57
CA ASP A 130 -6.99 7.80 -2.64
C ASP A 130 -7.08 7.08 -3.99
N SER A 131 -7.50 5.82 -3.94
CA SER A 131 -7.57 4.90 -5.06
C SER A 131 -9.02 4.52 -5.40
N VAL A 132 -9.95 5.48 -5.32
CA VAL A 132 -11.36 5.32 -5.72
C VAL A 132 -11.62 6.17 -6.95
N MET A 133 -12.31 5.58 -7.93
CA MET A 133 -12.84 6.29 -9.10
C MET A 133 -14.33 6.03 -9.26
N THR A 134 -15.05 6.98 -9.82
CA THR A 134 -16.47 6.83 -10.16
C THR A 134 -16.63 6.79 -11.69
N TYR A 135 -17.36 5.80 -12.18
CA TYR A 135 -17.71 5.68 -13.59
C TYR A 135 -19.15 5.21 -13.72
N ASN A 136 -20.00 5.95 -14.43
CA ASN A 136 -21.44 5.69 -14.57
C ASN A 136 -22.13 5.42 -13.22
N ASP A 137 -21.94 6.31 -12.26
CA ASP A 137 -22.47 6.25 -10.88
C ASP A 137 -22.02 5.03 -10.04
N ALA A 138 -21.21 4.14 -10.59
CA ALA A 138 -20.59 3.05 -9.87
C ALA A 138 -19.16 3.41 -9.43
N LYS A 139 -18.78 2.96 -8.24
CA LYS A 139 -17.44 3.15 -7.70
C LYS A 139 -16.58 1.93 -7.96
N PHE A 140 -15.34 2.17 -8.33
CA PHE A 140 -14.30 1.18 -8.59
C PHE A 140 -13.00 1.63 -7.92
N SER A 141 -12.06 0.70 -7.76
CA SER A 141 -10.69 1.13 -7.46
C SER A 141 -10.08 1.81 -8.69
N ALA A 142 -9.37 2.91 -8.48
CA ALA A 142 -8.53 3.51 -9.52
C ALA A 142 -7.30 2.60 -9.76
N ARG A 143 -6.65 2.77 -10.92
CA ARG A 143 -5.44 1.99 -11.23
C ARG A 143 -4.21 2.69 -10.68
N HIS A 144 -3.94 2.45 -9.39
CA HIS A 144 -2.81 3.02 -8.66
C HIS A 144 -1.93 1.91 -8.09
N THR A 145 -0.64 2.17 -7.94
CA THR A 145 0.28 1.21 -7.32
C THR A 145 1.19 1.92 -6.33
N PHE A 146 1.41 1.27 -5.20
CA PHE A 146 2.28 1.72 -4.12
C PHE A 146 3.34 0.66 -3.87
N LEU A 147 4.61 1.06 -3.96
CA LEU A 147 5.73 0.23 -3.55
C LEU A 147 6.09 0.57 -2.12
N ILE A 148 5.94 -0.39 -1.23
CA ILE A 148 6.11 -0.23 0.22
C ILE A 148 7.33 -1.03 0.67
N ASP A 149 8.17 -0.44 1.49
CA ASP A 149 9.40 -1.06 1.98
C ASP A 149 9.15 -2.03 3.17
N PRO A 150 10.16 -2.81 3.57
CA PRO A 150 10.08 -3.73 4.71
C PRO A 150 9.75 -3.08 6.06
N GLN A 151 9.88 -1.76 6.18
CA GLN A 151 9.52 -0.95 7.35
C GLN A 151 8.09 -0.40 7.29
N GLY A 152 7.36 -0.70 6.20
CA GLY A 152 5.99 -0.25 5.98
C GLY A 152 5.88 1.19 5.49
N LYS A 153 6.93 1.75 4.88
CA LYS A 153 6.91 3.09 4.30
C LYS A 153 6.73 3.04 2.79
N VAL A 154 5.93 3.95 2.26
CA VAL A 154 5.76 4.13 0.82
C VAL A 154 7.06 4.67 0.21
N GLN A 155 7.62 3.97 -0.75
CA GLN A 155 8.87 4.35 -1.44
C GLN A 155 8.63 4.87 -2.84
N LYS A 156 7.55 4.45 -3.49
CA LYS A 156 7.14 4.96 -4.80
C LYS A 156 5.64 4.80 -5.01
N VAL A 157 5.06 5.71 -5.79
CA VAL A 157 3.64 5.76 -6.12
C VAL A 157 3.48 5.93 -7.64
N TRP A 158 2.54 5.21 -8.22
CA TRP A 158 2.07 5.37 -9.61
C TRP A 158 0.57 5.62 -9.58
N LEU A 159 0.14 6.78 -10.04
CA LEU A 159 -1.27 7.18 -10.16
C LEU A 159 -1.80 7.10 -11.60
N GLU A 160 -0.90 6.95 -12.57
CA GLU A 160 -1.22 6.79 -13.99
C GLU A 160 -0.54 5.51 -14.52
N VAL A 161 -1.18 4.37 -14.28
CA VAL A 161 -0.62 3.06 -14.63
C VAL A 161 -1.05 2.64 -16.03
N LYS A 162 -0.07 2.22 -16.85
CA LYS A 162 -0.29 1.55 -18.14
C LYS A 162 -0.07 0.04 -17.98
N PRO A 163 -1.12 -0.79 -18.04
CA PRO A 163 -1.06 -2.22 -17.71
C PRO A 163 0.04 -3.01 -18.42
N ASP A 164 0.33 -2.67 -19.68
CA ASP A 164 1.19 -3.45 -20.56
C ASP A 164 2.64 -3.59 -20.05
N LYS A 165 3.17 -2.54 -19.41
CA LYS A 165 4.57 -2.50 -18.96
C LYS A 165 4.73 -2.28 -17.46
N HIS A 166 3.62 -2.24 -16.73
CA HIS A 166 3.64 -1.81 -15.35
C HIS A 166 4.49 -2.70 -14.45
N SER A 167 4.41 -4.03 -14.60
CA SER A 167 5.23 -4.97 -13.83
C SER A 167 6.73 -4.71 -14.01
N GLU A 168 7.17 -4.45 -15.23
CA GLU A 168 8.58 -4.15 -15.53
C GLU A 168 9.02 -2.81 -14.90
N GLU A 169 8.17 -1.79 -14.95
CA GLU A 169 8.41 -0.48 -14.32
C GLU A 169 8.56 -0.59 -12.80
N VAL A 170 7.72 -1.41 -12.16
CA VAL A 170 7.76 -1.66 -10.71
C VAL A 170 9.03 -2.45 -10.34
N LEU A 171 9.38 -3.49 -11.09
CA LEU A 171 10.61 -4.26 -10.89
C LEU A 171 11.87 -3.40 -11.02
N ALA A 172 11.93 -2.53 -12.02
CA ALA A 172 13.05 -1.61 -12.19
C ALA A 172 13.18 -0.67 -10.99
N ALA A 173 12.06 -0.10 -10.51
CA ALA A 173 12.06 0.77 -9.34
C ALA A 173 12.47 0.04 -8.06
N LEU A 174 11.95 -1.18 -7.83
CA LEU A 174 12.32 -2.03 -6.69
C LEU A 174 13.82 -2.30 -6.70
N THR A 175 14.39 -2.67 -7.85
CA THR A 175 15.82 -2.94 -8.00
C THR A 175 16.67 -1.72 -7.66
N ALA A 176 16.29 -0.55 -8.16
CA ALA A 176 17.00 0.70 -7.89
C ALA A 176 16.99 1.07 -6.40
N LEU A 177 15.83 0.92 -5.74
CA LEU A 177 15.67 1.23 -4.32
C LEU A 177 16.48 0.27 -3.42
N GLN A 178 16.50 -1.02 -3.75
CA GLN A 178 17.30 -2.00 -3.02
C GLN A 178 18.80 -1.76 -3.19
N GLY A 179 19.25 -1.39 -4.39
CA GLY A 179 20.65 -1.03 -4.65
C GLY A 179 21.09 0.21 -3.87
N ALA A 180 20.26 1.24 -3.80
CA ALA A 180 20.54 2.45 -3.03
C ALA A 180 20.59 2.20 -1.50
N SER A 181 19.85 1.21 -1.00
CA SER A 181 19.86 0.84 0.42
C SER A 181 21.08 0.01 0.82
N ALA A 182 21.65 -0.77 -0.11
CA ALA A 182 22.83 -1.60 0.12
C ALA A 182 24.15 -0.81 0.11
N SER A 183 24.13 0.45 -0.39
CA SER A 183 25.30 1.32 -0.49
C SER A 183 25.44 2.31 0.68
N LYS A 184 24.60 2.22 1.68
CA LYS A 184 24.66 3.02 2.92
C LYS A 184 25.12 2.18 4.10
#